data_946148886facf3c179b8f7ef61905811
#
_entry.id   946148886facf3c179b8f7ef61905811
#
_cell.length_a   1.000
_cell.length_b   1.000
_cell.length_c   1.000
_cell.angle_alpha   90.00
_cell.angle_beta   90.00
_cell.angle_gamma   90.00
#
_symmetry.space_group_name_H-M   'P 1'
#
loop_
_entity.id
_entity.type
_entity.pdbx_description
1 polymer ?
#
loop_
_entity_poly.entity_id
_entity_poly.type
_entity_poly.pdbx_seq_one_letter_code
_entity_poly.pdbx_strand_id
1 'polypeptide(L)'
;MAISPSPFERIQRRRASSRAWVVWVLAAVVLAAAVVFFREPASSVFWRVVAPLARVRESLGATEVTRLRAELAKAMASVADHDLLAAEVLELRERLGRSDTPQARIVAGVLMRPPWTSYDTLLIDAGEAQGVVVGAMVSAGGAGLIGHVSEVYATVARVELFSAPGVSYQATLNGTLPVAVEGQGGGSLRAEMPAGTKVSVGDTVSFPGLMGGVVATVSATEAKAGESFIVIYMALPANPQELRFVEVLKQ
;
A
#
# COMPACT_ATOMS: atom_id res chain seq x y z
N MET A 1 -105.13 -12.12 27.30
CA MET A 1 -105.39 -10.85 27.96
C MET A 1 -104.15 -10.01 27.88
N ALA A 2 -104.04 -9.16 26.84
CA ALA A 2 -102.84 -8.38 26.52
C ALA A 2 -102.99 -6.99 27.10
N ILE A 3 -102.10 -6.59 28.02
CA ILE A 3 -102.06 -5.27 28.64
C ILE A 3 -101.21 -4.37 27.73
N SER A 4 -101.86 -3.35 27.14
CA SER A 4 -101.22 -2.31 26.34
C SER A 4 -100.41 -1.36 27.21
N PRO A 5 -99.14 -1.03 26.91
CA PRO A 5 -98.39 -0.06 27.70
C PRO A 5 -98.84 1.36 27.47
N SER A 6 -98.87 2.16 28.54
CA SER A 6 -99.40 3.53 28.63
C SER A 6 -98.53 4.54 27.83
N PRO A 7 -99.14 5.63 27.35
CA PRO A 7 -98.45 6.60 26.42
C PRO A 7 -97.29 7.37 27.09
N PHE A 8 -97.09 7.31 28.40
CA PHE A 8 -96.04 8.04 29.12
C PHE A 8 -94.63 7.47 28.93
N GLU A 9 -94.43 6.17 28.60
CA GLU A 9 -93.12 5.56 28.40
C GLU A 9 -92.47 5.92 27.06
N ARG A 10 -93.23 6.37 26.06
CA ARG A 10 -92.73 6.73 24.77
C ARG A 10 -92.02 8.09 24.68
N ILE A 11 -92.27 8.98 25.67
CA ILE A 11 -91.68 10.35 25.64
C ILE A 11 -90.29 10.36 26.27
N GLN A 12 -89.99 9.47 27.22
CA GLN A 12 -88.63 9.43 27.83
C GLN A 12 -87.53 8.78 26.94
N ARG A 13 -87.87 7.86 26.06
CA ARG A 13 -86.86 7.23 25.15
C ARG A 13 -86.37 8.17 24.06
N ARG A 14 -87.11 9.16 23.67
CA ARG A 14 -86.65 10.11 22.57
C ARG A 14 -85.75 11.21 23.11
N ARG A 15 -85.71 11.55 24.40
CA ARG A 15 -84.82 12.56 24.95
C ARG A 15 -83.45 12.04 25.33
N ALA A 16 -83.25 10.74 25.52
CA ALA A 16 -81.95 10.13 25.80
C ALA A 16 -81.09 9.95 24.57
N SER A 17 -81.68 9.72 23.37
CA SER A 17 -80.94 9.51 22.13
C SER A 17 -80.32 10.79 21.53
N SER A 18 -80.99 11.95 21.79
CA SER A 18 -80.48 13.23 21.27
C SER A 18 -79.28 13.76 22.06
N ARG A 19 -79.16 13.43 23.33
CA ARG A 19 -78.02 13.83 24.16
C ARG A 19 -76.77 12.90 23.85
N ALA A 20 -77.04 11.64 23.63
CA ALA A 20 -75.99 10.70 23.29
C ALA A 20 -75.33 11.05 21.87
N TRP A 21 -76.16 11.43 20.92
CA TRP A 21 -75.65 11.86 19.59
C TRP A 21 -74.83 13.14 19.68
N VAL A 22 -75.26 14.13 20.51
CA VAL A 22 -74.50 15.37 20.73
C VAL A 22 -73.11 15.07 21.36
N VAL A 23 -73.04 14.13 22.32
CA VAL A 23 -71.82 13.73 22.97
C VAL A 23 -70.85 13.05 21.92
N TRP A 24 -71.38 12.20 21.06
CA TRP A 24 -70.59 11.57 19.99
C TRP A 24 -70.08 12.55 18.92
N VAL A 25 -70.93 13.54 18.58
CA VAL A 25 -70.54 14.62 17.67
C VAL A 25 -69.46 15.50 18.30
N LEU A 26 -69.59 15.85 19.58
CA LEU A 26 -68.60 16.60 20.34
C LEU A 26 -67.25 15.80 20.43
N ALA A 27 -67.36 14.53 20.73
CA ALA A 27 -66.16 13.65 20.76
C ALA A 27 -65.48 13.56 19.40
N ALA A 28 -66.23 13.44 18.31
CA ALA A 28 -65.69 13.43 16.94
C ALA A 28 -65.04 14.76 16.55
N VAL A 29 -65.64 15.89 16.97
CA VAL A 29 -65.07 17.24 16.71
C VAL A 29 -63.76 17.43 17.50
N VAL A 30 -63.74 17.00 18.78
CA VAL A 30 -62.52 17.07 19.60
C VAL A 30 -61.43 16.16 19.04
N LEU A 31 -61.77 14.95 18.57
CA LEU A 31 -60.85 14.05 17.93
C LEU A 31 -60.31 14.62 16.61
N ALA A 32 -61.18 15.20 15.80
CA ALA A 32 -60.78 15.86 14.54
C ALA A 32 -59.90 17.08 14.82
N ALA A 33 -60.20 17.89 15.80
CA ALA A 33 -59.38 19.02 16.24
C ALA A 33 -58.04 18.55 16.80
N ALA A 34 -57.97 17.46 17.54
CA ALA A 34 -56.75 16.86 18.03
C ALA A 34 -55.89 16.35 16.85
N VAL A 35 -56.48 15.66 15.87
CA VAL A 35 -55.78 15.18 14.69
C VAL A 35 -55.22 16.33 13.86
N VAL A 36 -55.96 17.42 13.70
CA VAL A 36 -55.51 18.61 12.97
C VAL A 36 -54.41 19.35 13.76
N PHE A 37 -54.58 19.49 15.06
CA PHE A 37 -53.63 20.19 15.93
C PHE A 37 -52.29 19.42 16.10
N PHE A 38 -52.32 18.09 16.12
CA PHE A 38 -51.13 17.26 16.22
C PHE A 38 -50.47 16.98 14.83
N ARG A 39 -51.14 17.31 13.73
CA ARG A 39 -50.62 17.06 12.40
C ARG A 39 -49.51 18.04 11.96
N GLU A 40 -49.53 19.25 12.48
CA GLU A 40 -48.63 20.31 12.11
C GLU A 40 -47.25 20.30 12.84
N PRO A 41 -47.16 20.01 14.17
CA PRO A 41 -45.86 20.08 14.84
C PRO A 41 -45.00 18.84 14.69
N ALA A 42 -45.55 17.65 14.40
CA ALA A 42 -44.78 16.41 14.34
C ALA A 42 -43.86 16.35 13.11
N SER A 43 -44.27 16.90 11.98
CA SER A 43 -43.44 16.91 10.76
C SER A 43 -42.29 17.91 10.85
N SER A 44 -42.47 19.06 11.47
CA SER A 44 -41.44 20.09 11.58
C SER A 44 -40.35 19.74 12.57
N VAL A 45 -40.68 19.03 13.67
CA VAL A 45 -39.70 18.55 14.64
C VAL A 45 -38.86 17.40 14.07
N PHE A 46 -39.51 16.47 13.35
CA PHE A 46 -38.82 15.35 12.70
C PHE A 46 -37.76 15.84 11.69
N TRP A 47 -38.10 16.80 10.85
CA TRP A 47 -37.15 17.36 9.90
C TRP A 47 -36.07 18.21 10.54
N ARG A 48 -36.30 18.87 11.67
CA ARG A 48 -35.27 19.62 12.41
C ARG A 48 -34.22 18.72 13.06
N VAL A 49 -34.59 17.49 13.45
CA VAL A 49 -33.66 16.53 14.08
C VAL A 49 -32.93 15.67 13.03
N VAL A 50 -33.61 15.28 11.96
CA VAL A 50 -33.06 14.37 10.96
C VAL A 50 -32.23 15.10 9.90
N ALA A 51 -32.57 16.34 9.55
CA ALA A 51 -31.82 17.12 8.55
C ALA A 51 -30.33 17.36 8.89
N PRO A 52 -29.93 17.65 10.15
CA PRO A 52 -28.53 17.80 10.48
C PRO A 52 -27.75 16.48 10.42
N LEU A 53 -28.38 15.33 10.71
CA LEU A 53 -27.75 14.01 10.63
C LEU A 53 -27.46 13.59 9.17
N ALA A 54 -28.35 13.92 8.25
CA ALA A 54 -28.13 13.67 6.82
C ALA A 54 -26.95 14.49 6.26
N ARG A 55 -26.83 15.75 6.67
CA ARG A 55 -25.72 16.63 6.25
C ARG A 55 -24.36 16.19 6.80
N VAL A 56 -24.32 15.66 8.03
CA VAL A 56 -23.08 15.13 8.63
C VAL A 56 -22.60 13.89 7.87
N ARG A 57 -23.50 13.04 7.40
CA ARG A 57 -23.15 11.84 6.63
C ARG A 57 -22.61 12.19 5.23
N GLU A 58 -23.15 13.19 4.58
CA GLU A 58 -22.65 13.68 3.29
C GLU A 58 -21.28 14.38 3.41
N SER A 59 -21.06 15.14 4.49
CA SER A 59 -19.78 15.82 4.69
C SER A 59 -18.62 14.88 5.02
N LEU A 60 -18.87 13.79 5.73
CA LEU A 60 -17.84 12.77 6.06
C LEU A 60 -17.44 11.97 4.81
N GLY A 61 -18.40 11.59 3.97
CA GLY A 61 -18.10 10.90 2.71
C GLY A 61 -17.39 11.79 1.67
N ALA A 62 -17.78 13.06 1.61
CA ALA A 62 -17.17 14.00 0.67
C ALA A 62 -15.70 14.34 1.02
N THR A 63 -15.37 14.44 2.31
CA THR A 63 -13.98 14.67 2.77
C THR A 63 -13.08 13.47 2.51
N GLU A 64 -13.55 12.25 2.70
CA GLU A 64 -12.79 11.02 2.40
C GLU A 64 -12.50 10.90 0.90
N VAL A 65 -13.53 11.11 0.06
CA VAL A 65 -13.40 11.05 -1.41
C VAL A 65 -12.45 12.14 -1.93
N THR A 66 -12.51 13.35 -1.38
CA THR A 66 -11.59 14.43 -1.77
C THR A 66 -10.16 14.16 -1.33
N ARG A 67 -9.97 13.57 -0.14
CA ARG A 67 -8.64 13.15 0.33
C ARG A 67 -8.05 12.05 -0.55
N LEU A 68 -8.81 10.99 -0.84
CA LEU A 68 -8.36 9.90 -1.71
C LEU A 68 -8.05 10.39 -3.13
N ARG A 69 -8.84 11.32 -3.67
CA ARG A 69 -8.55 11.94 -4.96
C ARG A 69 -7.28 12.79 -4.94
N ALA A 70 -7.02 13.51 -3.86
CA ALA A 70 -5.79 14.27 -3.68
C ALA A 70 -4.55 13.36 -3.55
N GLU A 71 -4.65 12.25 -2.83
CA GLU A 71 -3.60 11.26 -2.72
C GLU A 71 -3.32 10.58 -4.08
N LEU A 72 -4.38 10.24 -4.81
CA LEU A 72 -4.27 9.66 -6.15
C LEU A 72 -3.66 10.65 -7.16
N ALA A 73 -4.07 11.92 -7.11
CA ALA A 73 -3.47 12.97 -7.94
C ALA A 73 -1.99 13.18 -7.61
N LYS A 74 -1.62 13.14 -6.33
CA LYS A 74 -0.21 13.20 -5.90
C LYS A 74 0.60 12.01 -6.38
N ALA A 75 0.05 10.79 -6.28
CA ALA A 75 0.69 9.58 -6.78
C ALA A 75 0.86 9.62 -8.31
N MET A 76 -0.15 10.08 -9.04
CA MET A 76 -0.07 10.25 -10.50
C MET A 76 0.97 11.31 -10.89
N ALA A 77 1.06 12.42 -10.16
CA ALA A 77 2.06 13.45 -10.40
C ALA A 77 3.47 12.90 -10.18
N SER A 78 3.71 12.11 -9.11
CA SER A 78 5.02 11.50 -8.88
C SER A 78 5.41 10.49 -9.96
N VAL A 79 4.45 9.73 -10.53
CA VAL A 79 4.71 8.84 -11.67
C VAL A 79 5.08 9.66 -12.92
N ALA A 80 4.36 10.74 -13.19
CA ALA A 80 4.68 11.61 -14.33
C ALA A 80 6.06 12.27 -14.21
N ASP A 81 6.45 12.69 -13.01
CA ASP A 81 7.80 13.22 -12.74
C ASP A 81 8.88 12.15 -12.96
N HIS A 82 8.62 10.91 -12.55
CA HIS A 82 9.52 9.78 -12.83
C HIS A 82 9.68 9.51 -14.34
N ASP A 83 8.58 9.56 -15.09
CA ASP A 83 8.61 9.35 -16.55
C ASP A 83 9.40 10.44 -17.25
N LEU A 84 9.27 11.71 -16.82
CA LEU A 84 10.06 12.82 -17.35
C LEU A 84 11.56 12.67 -17.04
N LEU A 85 11.91 12.31 -15.81
CA LEU A 85 13.30 12.06 -15.44
C LEU A 85 13.88 10.86 -16.20
N ALA A 86 13.11 9.81 -16.40
CA ALA A 86 13.53 8.66 -17.20
C ALA A 86 13.79 9.06 -18.67
N ALA A 87 12.93 9.89 -19.25
CA ALA A 87 13.13 10.41 -20.61
C ALA A 87 14.38 11.29 -20.72
N GLU A 88 14.63 12.16 -19.74
CA GLU A 88 15.81 13.01 -19.68
C GLU A 88 17.10 12.18 -19.57
N VAL A 89 17.09 11.15 -18.70
CA VAL A 89 18.21 10.21 -18.58
C VAL A 89 18.48 9.48 -19.89
N LEU A 90 17.45 9.04 -20.62
CA LEU A 90 17.60 8.41 -21.93
C LEU A 90 18.20 9.38 -22.94
N GLU A 91 17.73 10.61 -23.01
CA GLU A 91 18.27 11.65 -23.91
C GLU A 91 19.75 11.96 -23.59
N LEU A 92 20.09 12.10 -22.30
CA LEU A 92 21.47 12.34 -21.88
C LEU A 92 22.39 11.16 -22.23
N ARG A 93 21.92 9.93 -22.09
CA ARG A 93 22.67 8.72 -22.48
C ARG A 93 22.88 8.65 -23.98
N GLU A 94 21.87 8.97 -24.77
CA GLU A 94 21.96 9.02 -26.22
C GLU A 94 23.01 10.09 -26.67
N ARG A 95 23.01 11.26 -26.07
CA ARG A 95 24.01 12.33 -26.30
C ARG A 95 25.42 11.91 -25.92
N LEU A 96 25.57 11.01 -24.92
CA LEU A 96 26.86 10.45 -24.51
C LEU A 96 27.29 9.25 -25.37
N GLY A 97 26.53 8.90 -26.41
CA GLY A 97 26.79 7.72 -27.25
C GLY A 97 26.58 6.37 -26.53
N ARG A 98 25.93 6.41 -25.38
CA ARG A 98 25.53 5.22 -24.59
C ARG A 98 24.07 4.86 -24.90
N SER A 99 23.84 4.30 -26.09
CA SER A 99 22.52 3.72 -26.38
C SER A 99 22.36 2.48 -25.53
N ASP A 100 21.43 2.55 -24.58
CA ASP A 100 20.96 1.36 -23.87
C ASP A 100 20.26 0.44 -24.88
N THR A 101 21.00 -0.48 -25.44
CA THR A 101 20.37 -1.69 -25.97
C THR A 101 19.64 -2.31 -24.77
N PRO A 102 18.32 -2.60 -24.83
CA PRO A 102 17.64 -3.27 -23.75
C PRO A 102 18.45 -4.52 -23.41
N GLN A 103 19.08 -4.53 -22.23
CA GLN A 103 19.88 -5.68 -21.83
C GLN A 103 18.95 -6.88 -21.86
N ALA A 104 19.25 -7.83 -22.74
CA ALA A 104 18.50 -9.06 -22.84
C ALA A 104 18.52 -9.73 -21.45
N ARG A 105 17.37 -10.03 -20.92
CA ARG A 105 17.22 -10.65 -19.60
C ARG A 105 16.79 -12.09 -19.78
N ILE A 106 17.38 -12.97 -19.00
CA ILE A 106 16.96 -14.38 -18.90
C ILE A 106 16.18 -14.50 -17.61
N VAL A 107 14.89 -14.79 -17.72
CA VAL A 107 14.06 -15.11 -16.55
C VAL A 107 14.33 -16.56 -16.17
N ALA A 108 14.69 -16.78 -14.91
CA ALA A 108 15.01 -18.10 -14.37
C ALA A 108 14.21 -18.37 -13.09
N GLY A 109 13.74 -19.60 -12.95
CA GLY A 109 13.12 -20.10 -11.73
C GLY A 109 14.17 -20.42 -10.66
N VAL A 110 13.88 -20.14 -9.41
CA VAL A 110 14.75 -20.48 -8.29
C VAL A 110 14.46 -21.92 -7.85
N LEU A 111 15.41 -22.81 -8.06
CA LEU A 111 15.32 -24.22 -7.69
C LEU A 111 15.62 -24.46 -6.21
N MET A 112 16.67 -23.79 -5.71
CA MET A 112 17.06 -23.85 -4.30
C MET A 112 17.47 -22.46 -3.79
N ARG A 113 17.19 -22.21 -2.52
CA ARG A 113 17.44 -20.93 -1.85
C ARG A 113 17.78 -21.14 -0.36
N PRO A 114 18.33 -20.14 0.36
CA PRO A 114 18.52 -20.24 1.80
C PRO A 114 17.21 -20.57 2.52
N PRO A 115 17.20 -21.40 3.57
CA PRO A 115 18.37 -22.04 4.21
C PRO A 115 18.83 -23.37 3.60
N TRP A 116 18.25 -23.80 2.47
CA TRP A 116 18.58 -25.08 1.80
C TRP A 116 19.90 -25.02 1.04
N THR A 117 20.42 -23.82 0.76
CA THR A 117 21.71 -23.57 0.16
C THR A 117 22.67 -23.01 1.19
N SER A 118 23.98 -23.26 1.02
CA SER A 118 25.04 -22.70 1.86
C SER A 118 25.38 -21.28 1.40
N TYR A 119 25.88 -20.46 2.33
CA TYR A 119 26.54 -19.18 2.04
C TYR A 119 25.73 -18.15 1.24
N ASP A 120 24.42 -18.02 1.52
CA ASP A 120 23.58 -17.06 0.80
C ASP A 120 23.65 -17.22 -0.73
N THR A 121 23.46 -18.43 -1.22
CA THR A 121 23.44 -18.74 -2.64
C THR A 121 22.05 -19.14 -3.11
N LEU A 122 21.78 -18.94 -4.42
CA LEU A 122 20.59 -19.49 -5.09
C LEU A 122 21.05 -20.46 -6.17
N LEU A 123 20.26 -21.51 -6.42
CA LEU A 123 20.37 -22.35 -7.60
C LEU A 123 19.20 -22.01 -8.53
N ILE A 124 19.49 -21.68 -9.79
CA ILE A 124 18.49 -21.28 -10.79
C ILE A 124 18.43 -22.27 -11.94
N ASP A 125 17.28 -22.38 -12.60
CA ASP A 125 16.98 -23.30 -13.72
C ASP A 125 17.47 -22.78 -15.09
N ALA A 126 18.43 -21.89 -15.10
CA ALA A 126 19.06 -21.38 -16.32
C ALA A 126 20.58 -21.53 -16.23
N GLY A 127 21.17 -22.01 -17.29
CA GLY A 127 22.62 -22.26 -17.38
C GLY A 127 23.21 -21.84 -18.74
N GLU A 128 24.29 -22.49 -19.14
CA GLU A 128 25.02 -22.20 -20.40
C GLU A 128 24.07 -22.33 -21.62
N ALA A 129 23.18 -23.31 -21.63
CA ALA A 129 22.24 -23.55 -22.72
C ALA A 129 21.29 -22.36 -22.97
N GLN A 130 21.01 -21.56 -21.95
CA GLN A 130 20.20 -20.34 -22.04
C GLN A 130 21.07 -19.07 -22.24
N GLY A 131 22.39 -19.22 -22.25
CA GLY A 131 23.34 -18.13 -22.43
C GLY A 131 23.67 -17.38 -21.12
N VAL A 132 23.54 -18.05 -19.98
CA VAL A 132 24.04 -17.54 -18.71
C VAL A 132 25.59 -17.64 -18.71
N VAL A 133 26.23 -16.61 -18.21
CA VAL A 133 27.69 -16.55 -18.06
C VAL A 133 28.07 -16.23 -16.61
N VAL A 134 29.26 -16.70 -16.22
CA VAL A 134 29.81 -16.36 -14.88
C VAL A 134 30.04 -14.85 -14.79
N GLY A 135 29.72 -14.26 -13.67
CA GLY A 135 29.78 -12.82 -13.41
C GLY A 135 28.53 -12.05 -13.88
N ALA A 136 27.58 -12.70 -14.57
CA ALA A 136 26.32 -12.04 -14.92
C ALA A 136 25.57 -11.58 -13.67
N MET A 137 25.04 -10.36 -13.71
CA MET A 137 24.26 -9.80 -12.60
C MET A 137 22.87 -10.37 -12.55
N VAL A 138 22.35 -10.55 -11.34
CA VAL A 138 21.03 -11.14 -11.09
C VAL A 138 20.17 -10.13 -10.34
N SER A 139 18.95 -9.92 -10.84
CA SER A 139 17.96 -9.03 -10.22
C SER A 139 16.71 -9.78 -9.79
N ALA A 140 16.03 -9.25 -8.80
CA ALA A 140 14.74 -9.74 -8.31
C ALA A 140 13.59 -8.97 -8.99
N GLY A 141 13.41 -9.19 -10.29
CA GLY A 141 12.23 -8.72 -11.01
C GLY A 141 11.90 -7.22 -10.85
N GLY A 142 12.83 -6.33 -11.13
CA GLY A 142 12.63 -4.88 -11.04
C GLY A 142 12.81 -4.28 -9.64
N ALA A 143 12.90 -5.08 -8.58
CA ALA A 143 13.17 -4.58 -7.24
C ALA A 143 14.64 -4.11 -7.06
N GLY A 144 15.57 -4.65 -7.85
CA GLY A 144 16.99 -4.31 -7.81
C GLY A 144 17.89 -5.53 -7.94
N LEU A 145 19.20 -5.29 -7.90
CA LEU A 145 20.20 -6.34 -7.97
C LEU A 145 20.32 -7.07 -6.64
N ILE A 146 20.45 -8.40 -6.70
CA ILE A 146 20.53 -9.25 -5.50
C ILE A 146 21.84 -10.04 -5.41
N GLY A 147 22.53 -10.23 -6.54
CA GLY A 147 23.74 -11.03 -6.59
C GLY A 147 24.32 -11.13 -7.98
N HIS A 148 25.27 -12.04 -8.15
CA HIS A 148 25.89 -12.38 -9.42
C HIS A 148 26.03 -13.90 -9.59
N VAL A 149 26.13 -14.34 -10.82
CA VAL A 149 26.36 -15.75 -11.16
C VAL A 149 27.79 -16.13 -10.78
N SER A 150 27.97 -17.05 -9.84
CA SER A 150 29.29 -17.54 -9.41
C SER A 150 29.75 -18.77 -10.20
N GLU A 151 28.82 -19.67 -10.56
CA GLU A 151 29.12 -20.88 -11.30
C GLU A 151 27.99 -21.16 -12.31
N VAL A 152 28.36 -21.66 -13.49
CA VAL A 152 27.42 -22.01 -14.54
C VAL A 152 27.65 -23.48 -14.94
N TYR A 153 26.54 -24.20 -15.07
CA TYR A 153 26.46 -25.57 -15.58
C TYR A 153 25.61 -25.57 -16.84
N ALA A 154 25.45 -26.72 -17.48
CA ALA A 154 24.72 -26.83 -18.75
C ALA A 154 23.31 -26.26 -18.71
N THR A 155 22.51 -26.58 -17.64
CA THR A 155 21.11 -26.22 -17.53
C THR A 155 20.75 -25.44 -16.24
N VAL A 156 21.73 -25.30 -15.34
CA VAL A 156 21.53 -24.61 -14.05
C VAL A 156 22.70 -23.68 -13.78
N ALA A 157 22.50 -22.66 -12.94
CA ALA A 157 23.60 -21.82 -12.49
C ALA A 157 23.46 -21.55 -10.97
N ARG A 158 24.61 -21.30 -10.34
CA ARG A 158 24.68 -20.84 -8.96
C ARG A 158 24.82 -19.32 -8.94
N VAL A 159 24.00 -18.69 -8.15
CA VAL A 159 24.02 -17.24 -7.89
C VAL A 159 24.50 -17.01 -6.47
N GLU A 160 25.54 -16.21 -6.31
CA GLU A 160 25.99 -15.71 -5.03
C GLU A 160 25.33 -14.37 -4.74
N LEU A 161 24.65 -14.27 -3.59
CA LEU A 161 24.00 -13.05 -3.18
C LEU A 161 25.02 -12.04 -2.65
N PHE A 162 24.74 -10.75 -2.79
CA PHE A 162 25.59 -9.69 -2.25
C PHE A 162 25.65 -9.70 -0.71
N SER A 163 24.69 -10.35 -0.07
CA SER A 163 24.67 -10.58 1.37
C SER A 163 25.52 -11.77 1.83
N ALA A 164 26.20 -12.49 0.93
CA ALA A 164 27.03 -13.63 1.30
C ALA A 164 28.11 -13.22 2.30
N PRO A 165 28.26 -13.94 3.45
CA PRO A 165 29.18 -13.57 4.50
C PRO A 165 30.64 -13.58 4.04
N GLY A 166 31.42 -12.58 4.49
CA GLY A 166 32.85 -12.50 4.23
C GLY A 166 33.23 -11.89 2.87
N VAL A 167 32.24 -11.45 2.07
CA VAL A 167 32.49 -10.73 0.82
C VAL A 167 32.29 -9.25 1.04
N SER A 168 33.23 -8.42 0.56
CA SER A 168 33.16 -6.97 0.65
C SER A 168 33.08 -6.36 -0.75
N TYR A 169 32.20 -5.39 -0.91
CA TYR A 169 31.94 -4.69 -2.17
C TYR A 169 32.13 -3.19 -2.00
N GLN A 170 32.72 -2.55 -3.03
CA GLN A 170 32.72 -1.09 -3.14
C GLN A 170 31.40 -0.62 -3.72
N ALA A 171 30.69 0.21 -2.99
CA ALA A 171 29.38 0.72 -3.35
C ALA A 171 29.32 2.25 -3.19
N THR A 172 28.22 2.85 -3.61
CA THR A 172 27.91 4.26 -3.37
C THR A 172 26.58 4.37 -2.66
N LEU A 173 26.54 5.14 -1.57
CA LEU A 173 25.33 5.52 -0.86
C LEU A 173 24.73 6.74 -1.55
N ASN A 174 23.46 6.69 -1.90
CA ASN A 174 22.72 7.75 -2.62
C ASN A 174 23.44 8.21 -3.91
N GLY A 175 24.18 7.31 -4.56
CA GLY A 175 24.90 7.60 -5.82
C GLY A 175 26.12 8.52 -5.71
N THR A 176 26.45 9.02 -4.51
CA THR A 176 27.51 10.02 -4.33
C THR A 176 28.60 9.61 -3.33
N LEU A 177 28.22 8.99 -2.24
CA LEU A 177 29.13 8.74 -1.13
C LEU A 177 29.70 7.32 -1.21
N PRO A 178 31.02 7.14 -1.43
CA PRO A 178 31.62 5.81 -1.50
C PRO A 178 31.56 5.10 -0.15
N VAL A 179 31.22 3.82 -0.17
CA VAL A 179 31.08 2.98 1.02
C VAL A 179 31.52 1.56 0.72
N ALA A 180 32.29 0.97 1.64
CA ALA A 180 32.59 -0.45 1.62
C ALA A 180 31.49 -1.23 2.35
N VAL A 181 30.84 -2.14 1.63
CA VAL A 181 29.69 -2.91 2.13
C VAL A 181 30.12 -4.36 2.29
N GLU A 182 29.80 -4.97 3.41
CA GLU A 182 30.10 -6.36 3.75
C GLU A 182 28.84 -7.18 3.93
N GLY A 183 28.79 -8.38 3.32
CA GLY A 183 27.69 -9.33 3.48
C GLY A 183 27.68 -9.92 4.88
N GLN A 184 26.50 -10.01 5.49
CA GLN A 184 26.27 -10.59 6.83
C GLN A 184 25.45 -11.88 6.78
N GLY A 185 24.94 -12.24 5.61
CA GLY A 185 24.03 -13.36 5.43
C GLY A 185 22.56 -13.00 5.55
N GLY A 186 21.70 -13.89 5.05
CA GLY A 186 20.25 -13.75 5.16
C GLY A 186 19.65 -12.53 4.45
N GLY A 187 20.30 -12.00 3.41
CA GLY A 187 19.87 -10.79 2.74
C GLY A 187 20.30 -9.50 3.45
N SER A 188 21.15 -9.58 4.48
CA SER A 188 21.61 -8.43 5.25
C SER A 188 23.03 -8.04 4.87
N LEU A 189 23.30 -6.74 4.87
CA LEU A 189 24.62 -6.15 4.62
C LEU A 189 24.94 -5.13 5.70
N ARG A 190 26.21 -4.89 5.92
CA ARG A 190 26.75 -3.95 6.91
C ARG A 190 27.80 -3.04 6.27
N ALA A 191 27.87 -1.82 6.72
CA ALA A 191 28.95 -0.91 6.40
C ALA A 191 29.33 -0.06 7.61
N GLU A 192 30.57 0.44 7.62
CA GLU A 192 31.05 1.39 8.61
C GLU A 192 31.37 2.72 7.91
N MET A 193 30.92 3.82 8.50
CA MET A 193 31.15 5.16 8.00
C MET A 193 31.60 6.10 9.11
N PRO A 194 32.34 7.17 8.80
CA PRO A 194 32.76 8.17 9.80
C PRO A 194 31.56 8.77 10.52
N ALA A 195 31.69 8.98 11.82
CA ALA A 195 30.69 9.69 12.63
C ALA A 195 30.45 11.09 12.05
N GLY A 196 29.18 11.51 11.99
CA GLY A 196 28.77 12.77 11.37
C GLY A 196 28.34 12.65 9.91
N THR A 197 28.50 11.48 9.27
CA THR A 197 27.92 11.23 7.95
C THR A 197 26.40 11.19 8.08
N LYS A 198 25.69 11.97 7.25
CA LYS A 198 24.23 11.97 7.21
C LYS A 198 23.73 10.74 6.46
N VAL A 199 23.20 9.78 7.19
CA VAL A 199 22.58 8.57 6.66
C VAL A 199 21.19 8.41 7.27
N SER A 200 20.21 8.14 6.45
CA SER A 200 18.83 7.94 6.86
C SER A 200 18.33 6.54 6.49
N VAL A 201 17.40 6.02 7.27
CA VAL A 201 16.67 4.80 6.90
C VAL A 201 15.92 5.06 5.60
N GLY A 202 16.05 4.15 4.62
CA GLY A 202 15.50 4.31 3.27
C GLY A 202 16.52 4.80 2.24
N ASP A 203 17.72 5.23 2.65
CA ASP A 203 18.79 5.57 1.71
C ASP A 203 19.18 4.33 0.88
N THR A 204 19.53 4.56 -0.38
CA THR A 204 19.82 3.48 -1.33
C THR A 204 21.30 3.31 -1.54
N VAL A 205 21.72 2.05 -1.71
CA VAL A 205 23.09 1.68 -2.04
C VAL A 205 23.13 1.05 -3.43
N SER A 206 24.06 1.52 -4.25
CA SER A 206 24.25 1.04 -5.62
C SER A 206 25.72 0.80 -5.92
N PHE A 207 26.01 -0.10 -6.88
CA PHE A 207 27.38 -0.30 -7.35
C PHE A 207 27.76 0.72 -8.43
N PRO A 208 28.97 1.29 -8.36
CA PRO A 208 29.46 2.17 -9.41
C PRO A 208 29.60 1.39 -10.74
N GLY A 209 29.12 1.99 -11.83
CA GLY A 209 29.21 1.40 -13.17
C GLY A 209 28.10 0.42 -13.54
N LEU A 210 27.30 -0.06 -12.60
CA LEU A 210 26.08 -0.81 -12.90
C LEU A 210 24.92 0.16 -13.05
N MET A 211 24.37 0.25 -14.25
CA MET A 211 23.32 1.20 -14.61
C MET A 211 22.09 1.08 -13.70
N GLY A 212 22.06 1.92 -12.66
CA GLY A 212 20.87 2.14 -11.85
C GLY A 212 20.42 0.97 -10.95
N GLY A 213 21.25 -0.06 -10.79
CA GLY A 213 20.91 -1.20 -9.94
C GLY A 213 21.04 -0.85 -8.46
N VAL A 214 19.91 -0.63 -7.78
CA VAL A 214 19.87 -0.62 -6.31
C VAL A 214 20.22 -2.01 -5.81
N VAL A 215 21.23 -2.08 -4.94
CA VAL A 215 21.73 -3.33 -4.35
C VAL A 215 21.18 -3.53 -2.94
N ALA A 216 20.99 -2.43 -2.21
CA ALA A 216 20.51 -2.48 -0.84
C ALA A 216 19.83 -1.16 -0.45
N THR A 217 19.05 -1.24 0.62
CA THR A 217 18.43 -0.08 1.24
C THR A 217 18.80 -0.07 2.72
N VAL A 218 19.13 1.09 3.26
CA VAL A 218 19.44 1.27 4.68
C VAL A 218 18.21 0.95 5.52
N SER A 219 18.34 -0.05 6.38
CA SER A 219 17.29 -0.51 7.31
C SER A 219 17.46 0.05 8.71
N ALA A 220 18.70 0.22 9.18
CA ALA A 220 19.00 0.78 10.49
C ALA A 220 20.39 1.42 10.51
N THR A 221 20.57 2.35 11.44
CA THR A 221 21.88 2.95 11.72
C THR A 221 22.15 2.86 13.24
N GLU A 222 23.35 2.48 13.61
CA GLU A 222 23.80 2.41 15.00
C GLU A 222 24.99 3.35 15.21
N ALA A 223 24.79 4.36 16.04
CA ALA A 223 25.86 5.27 16.46
C ALA A 223 26.05 5.14 17.97
N LYS A 224 27.26 4.75 18.40
CA LYS A 224 27.58 4.73 19.83
C LYS A 224 28.27 6.02 20.24
N ALA A 225 27.87 6.56 21.37
CA ALA A 225 28.45 7.78 21.91
C ALA A 225 29.97 7.58 22.15
N GLY A 226 30.80 8.45 21.53
CA GLY A 226 32.26 8.39 21.66
C GLY A 226 32.97 7.53 20.60
N GLU A 227 32.27 6.82 19.73
CA GLU A 227 32.89 6.13 18.60
C GLU A 227 33.09 7.09 17.39
N SER A 228 34.18 6.90 16.67
CA SER A 228 34.48 7.69 15.47
C SER A 228 33.75 7.21 14.21
N PHE A 229 33.03 6.11 14.31
CA PHE A 229 32.30 5.49 13.22
C PHE A 229 30.85 5.21 13.60
N ILE A 230 29.99 5.21 12.60
CA ILE A 230 28.61 4.70 12.67
C ILE A 230 28.53 3.41 11.89
N VAL A 231 27.75 2.45 12.38
CA VAL A 231 27.45 1.21 11.71
C VAL A 231 26.11 1.35 10.99
N ILE A 232 26.08 0.96 9.73
CA ILE A 232 24.89 1.00 8.88
C ILE A 232 24.50 -0.43 8.56
N TYR A 233 23.27 -0.78 8.84
CA TYR A 233 22.67 -2.04 8.44
C TYR A 233 21.77 -1.83 7.24
N MET A 234 21.87 -2.70 6.27
CA MET A 234 21.16 -2.61 5.00
C MET A 234 20.53 -3.95 4.67
N ALA A 235 19.46 -3.93 3.90
CA ALA A 235 18.79 -5.13 3.40
C ALA A 235 18.80 -5.15 1.87
N LEU A 236 18.92 -6.34 1.29
CA LEU A 236 18.69 -6.54 -0.14
C LEU A 236 17.29 -6.06 -0.54
N PRO A 237 17.08 -5.64 -1.80
CA PRO A 237 15.80 -5.11 -2.24
C PRO A 237 14.68 -6.15 -2.28
N ALA A 238 15.01 -7.43 -2.15
CA ALA A 238 14.06 -8.53 -2.06
C ALA A 238 14.55 -9.57 -1.03
N ASN A 239 13.60 -10.21 -0.33
CA ASN A 239 13.91 -11.28 0.61
C ASN A 239 14.35 -12.54 -0.14
N PRO A 240 15.61 -13.02 0.02
CA PRO A 240 16.11 -14.20 -0.69
C PRO A 240 15.28 -15.48 -0.42
N GLN A 241 14.65 -15.57 0.75
CA GLN A 241 13.88 -16.74 1.15
C GLN A 241 12.52 -16.85 0.43
N GLU A 242 12.04 -15.76 -0.16
CA GLU A 242 10.74 -15.70 -0.84
C GLU A 242 10.84 -15.69 -2.36
N LEU A 243 12.06 -15.58 -2.90
CA LEU A 243 12.29 -15.50 -4.34
C LEU A 243 11.83 -16.79 -5.05
N ARG A 244 11.00 -16.62 -6.06
CA ARG A 244 10.56 -17.71 -6.96
C ARG A 244 11.19 -17.61 -8.34
N PHE A 245 11.40 -16.40 -8.81
CA PHE A 245 11.99 -16.09 -10.10
C PHE A 245 13.02 -14.99 -9.93
N VAL A 246 14.03 -15.01 -10.79
CA VAL A 246 15.06 -13.98 -10.89
C VAL A 246 15.32 -13.68 -12.36
N GLU A 247 15.90 -12.52 -12.62
CA GLU A 247 16.31 -12.11 -13.96
C GLU A 247 17.84 -12.04 -14.01
N VAL A 248 18.46 -12.81 -14.91
CA VAL A 248 19.89 -12.75 -15.21
C VAL A 248 20.11 -11.75 -16.33
N LEU A 249 20.93 -10.72 -16.08
CA LEU A 249 21.25 -9.69 -17.05
C LEU A 249 22.33 -10.22 -18.00
N LYS A 250 22.06 -10.25 -19.30
CA LYS A 250 23.10 -10.57 -20.31
C LYS A 250 24.10 -9.42 -20.38
N GLN A 251 25.36 -9.77 -20.32
CA GLN A 251 26.45 -8.83 -20.55
C GLN A 251 26.63 -8.57 -22.05
#